data_26967831e04e9247976b00f3b2ba5e68
#
_entry.id   26967831e04e9247976b00f3b2ba5e68
#
_cell.length_a   1.000
_cell.length_b   1.000
_cell.length_c   1.000
_cell.angle_alpha   90.00
_cell.angle_beta   90.00
_cell.angle_gamma   90.00
#
_symmetry.space_group_name_H-M   'P 1'
#
loop_
_entity.id
_entity.type
_entity.pdbx_description
1 polymer ?
#
loop_
_entity_poly.entity_id
_entity_poly.type
_entity_poly.pdbx_seq_one_letter_code
_entity_poly.pdbx_strand_id
1 'polypeptide(L)'
;MLRAALLLACLLPGVALAQAVAEPEGYRGAPYAAPVPEGLAGATTVHLEEARRLWEEGEVAFVDVLPREPKPADLPEDTIWRERPHDSIPGTAWLPNTGYEALSPEEEAYLEGGLRAVTGGDPTRPVLFFCKTDCWMSWNAAKRTLGMGYRNVFWFPEGADGWAGAGYGTEPAEPMVLP
;
A
#
# COMPACT_ATOMS: atom_id res chain seq x y z
N MET A 1 25.83 -58.10 -34.42
CA MET A 1 25.19 -56.79 -34.79
C MET A 1 24.43 -56.28 -33.55
N LEU A 2 25.05 -55.39 -32.75
CA LEU A 2 24.48 -54.81 -31.54
C LEU A 2 23.78 -53.51 -31.94
N ARG A 3 22.44 -53.41 -31.72
CA ARG A 3 21.68 -52.16 -31.89
C ARG A 3 21.68 -51.37 -30.56
N ALA A 4 22.40 -50.29 -30.53
CA ALA A 4 22.35 -49.37 -29.43
C ALA A 4 21.04 -48.55 -29.53
N ALA A 5 20.17 -48.65 -28.53
CA ALA A 5 18.99 -47.81 -28.39
C ALA A 5 19.38 -46.51 -27.66
N LEU A 6 19.28 -45.40 -28.36
CA LEU A 6 19.46 -44.06 -27.77
C LEU A 6 18.16 -43.67 -27.03
N LEU A 7 18.23 -43.64 -25.71
CA LEU A 7 17.14 -43.07 -24.89
C LEU A 7 17.26 -41.56 -24.90
N LEU A 8 16.33 -40.89 -25.57
CA LEU A 8 16.19 -39.43 -25.58
C LEU A 8 15.42 -39.03 -24.32
N ALA A 9 16.14 -38.50 -23.30
CA ALA A 9 15.53 -37.97 -22.10
C ALA A 9 14.91 -36.58 -22.43
N CYS A 10 13.59 -36.52 -22.50
CA CYS A 10 12.87 -35.23 -22.58
C CYS A 10 12.94 -34.51 -21.22
N LEU A 11 13.78 -33.49 -21.13
CA LEU A 11 13.74 -32.50 -20.01
C LEU A 11 12.50 -31.65 -20.19
N LEU A 12 11.48 -31.90 -19.38
CA LEU A 12 10.32 -31.00 -19.26
C LEU A 12 10.78 -29.76 -18.47
N PRO A 13 10.54 -28.53 -18.97
CA PRO A 13 10.80 -27.33 -18.19
C PRO A 13 9.88 -27.35 -16.98
N GLY A 14 10.46 -27.32 -15.78
CA GLY A 14 9.71 -27.15 -14.53
C GLY A 14 9.07 -25.78 -14.53
N VAL A 15 7.75 -25.70 -14.48
CA VAL A 15 7.03 -24.45 -14.21
C VAL A 15 7.29 -24.12 -12.74
N ALA A 16 8.12 -23.11 -12.47
CA ALA A 16 8.27 -22.55 -11.14
C ALA A 16 6.95 -21.85 -10.80
N LEU A 17 6.13 -22.46 -9.95
CA LEU A 17 4.99 -21.78 -9.33
C LEU A 17 5.55 -20.69 -8.41
N ALA A 18 5.25 -19.44 -8.68
CA ALA A 18 5.53 -18.36 -7.76
C ALA A 18 4.82 -18.70 -6.43
N GLN A 19 5.59 -18.78 -5.35
CA GLN A 19 5.01 -19.09 -4.04
C GLN A 19 4.21 -17.88 -3.58
N ALA A 20 2.91 -18.05 -3.34
CA ALA A 20 2.05 -16.99 -2.83
C ALA A 20 2.59 -16.49 -1.47
N VAL A 21 2.64 -15.17 -1.31
CA VAL A 21 3.06 -14.56 -0.05
C VAL A 21 1.97 -14.78 1.00
N ALA A 22 2.33 -15.41 2.11
CA ALA A 22 1.38 -15.65 3.20
C ALA A 22 1.06 -14.34 3.95
N GLU A 23 -0.21 -14.18 4.33
CA GLU A 23 -0.63 -13.11 5.22
C GLU A 23 -0.07 -13.35 6.65
N PRO A 24 0.71 -12.41 7.23
CA PRO A 24 1.23 -12.56 8.58
C PRO A 24 0.14 -12.28 9.64
N GLU A 25 0.27 -12.91 10.81
CA GLU A 25 -0.63 -12.62 11.95
C GLU A 25 -0.51 -11.17 12.43
N GLY A 26 0.73 -10.65 12.52
CA GLY A 26 1.03 -9.28 12.93
C GLY A 26 1.16 -8.30 11.76
N TYR A 27 1.82 -7.19 12.02
CA TYR A 27 2.22 -6.24 10.99
C TYR A 27 3.56 -6.65 10.38
N ARG A 28 3.78 -6.31 9.11
CA ARG A 28 5.00 -6.63 8.39
C ARG A 28 6.04 -5.53 8.60
N GLY A 29 7.23 -5.94 9.08
CA GLY A 29 8.39 -5.08 9.17
C GLY A 29 9.16 -4.95 7.85
N ALA A 30 10.27 -4.21 7.88
CA ALA A 30 11.13 -4.03 6.72
C ALA A 30 11.66 -5.38 6.16
N PRO A 31 11.93 -5.48 4.83
CA PRO A 31 11.74 -4.43 3.84
C PRO A 31 10.27 -4.24 3.48
N TYR A 32 9.83 -2.97 3.41
CA TYR A 32 8.43 -2.66 3.08
C TYR A 32 8.14 -2.73 1.58
N ALA A 33 9.14 -2.52 0.74
CA ALA A 33 9.06 -2.77 -0.70
C ALA A 33 9.43 -4.22 -0.98
N ALA A 34 8.42 -5.08 -1.04
CA ALA A 34 8.56 -6.52 -1.28
C ALA A 34 7.20 -7.09 -1.71
N PRO A 35 7.17 -8.26 -2.37
CA PRO A 35 5.92 -8.90 -2.75
C PRO A 35 4.95 -9.00 -1.58
N VAL A 36 3.69 -8.64 -1.84
CA VAL A 36 2.61 -8.60 -0.85
C VAL A 36 1.67 -9.81 -1.01
N PRO A 37 0.85 -10.16 0.01
CA PRO A 37 -0.18 -11.18 -0.13
C PRO A 37 -1.20 -10.83 -1.21
N GLU A 38 -1.95 -11.83 -1.68
CA GLU A 38 -3.06 -11.62 -2.61
C GLU A 38 -4.25 -10.88 -1.95
N GLY A 39 -4.29 -10.84 -0.61
CA GLY A 39 -5.38 -10.22 0.11
C GLY A 39 -5.00 -9.78 1.53
N LEU A 40 -6.01 -9.25 2.22
CA LEU A 40 -5.98 -8.88 3.64
C LEU A 40 -7.27 -9.35 4.28
N ALA A 41 -7.19 -10.25 5.24
CA ALA A 41 -8.35 -10.75 5.97
C ALA A 41 -9.13 -9.61 6.64
N GLY A 42 -10.42 -9.54 6.36
CA GLY A 42 -11.30 -8.49 6.85
C GLY A 42 -11.39 -7.22 6.00
N ALA A 43 -10.49 -7.04 5.03
CA ALA A 43 -10.58 -5.98 4.02
C ALA A 43 -11.03 -6.54 2.67
N THR A 44 -11.51 -5.65 1.80
CA THR A 44 -11.75 -5.96 0.40
C THR A 44 -10.52 -5.55 -0.41
N THR A 45 -9.81 -6.54 -0.97
CA THR A 45 -8.73 -6.24 -1.92
C THR A 45 -9.35 -5.84 -3.25
N VAL A 46 -8.94 -4.69 -3.76
CA VAL A 46 -9.40 -4.18 -5.05
C VAL A 46 -8.21 -3.99 -5.97
N HIS A 47 -8.42 -4.24 -7.24
CA HIS A 47 -7.44 -4.06 -8.28
C HIS A 47 -7.75 -2.82 -9.12
N LEU A 48 -6.87 -2.47 -10.03
CA LEU A 48 -6.86 -1.20 -10.77
C LEU A 48 -8.23 -0.76 -11.30
N GLU A 49 -8.95 -1.63 -12.02
CA GLU A 49 -10.25 -1.28 -12.62
C GLU A 49 -11.30 -0.96 -11.55
N GLU A 50 -11.33 -1.75 -10.47
CA GLU A 50 -12.24 -1.54 -9.36
C GLU A 50 -11.87 -0.29 -8.54
N ALA A 51 -10.57 -0.07 -8.30
CA ALA A 51 -10.09 1.14 -7.63
C ALA A 51 -10.48 2.40 -8.45
N ARG A 52 -10.35 2.33 -9.79
CA ARG A 52 -10.78 3.41 -10.68
C ARG A 52 -12.27 3.69 -10.57
N ARG A 53 -13.10 2.64 -10.58
CA ARG A 53 -14.55 2.77 -10.44
C ARG A 53 -14.93 3.41 -9.09
N LEU A 54 -14.34 2.94 -7.98
CA LEU A 54 -14.58 3.49 -6.65
C LEU A 54 -14.18 4.97 -6.54
N TRP A 55 -13.08 5.34 -7.21
CA TRP A 55 -12.63 6.73 -7.26
C TRP A 55 -13.61 7.62 -8.04
N GLU A 56 -14.12 7.16 -9.19
CA GLU A 56 -15.10 7.89 -10.00
C GLU A 56 -16.45 8.05 -9.30
N GLU A 57 -16.86 7.10 -8.50
CA GLU A 57 -18.07 7.15 -7.66
C GLU A 57 -17.97 8.19 -6.53
N GLY A 58 -16.75 8.44 -6.02
CA GLY A 58 -16.49 9.45 -5.00
C GLY A 58 -17.03 9.13 -3.60
N GLU A 59 -17.49 7.89 -3.36
CA GLU A 59 -18.08 7.46 -2.08
C GLU A 59 -17.03 6.90 -1.11
N VAL A 60 -15.84 6.53 -1.62
CA VAL A 60 -14.75 5.92 -0.86
C VAL A 60 -13.66 6.95 -0.59
N ALA A 61 -13.24 7.10 0.66
CA ALA A 61 -12.09 7.93 1.00
C ALA A 61 -10.79 7.20 0.64
N PHE A 62 -10.02 7.78 -0.27
CA PHE A 62 -8.70 7.25 -0.65
C PHE A 62 -7.63 7.78 0.30
N VAL A 63 -6.84 6.89 0.87
CA VAL A 63 -5.78 7.21 1.84
C VAL A 63 -4.45 6.66 1.35
N ASP A 64 -3.55 7.57 1.03
CA ASP A 64 -2.17 7.25 0.71
C ASP A 64 -1.33 7.22 1.99
N VAL A 65 -0.52 6.19 2.17
CA VAL A 65 0.35 6.05 3.34
C VAL A 65 1.83 5.97 2.97
N LEU A 66 2.18 6.42 1.74
CA LEU A 66 3.58 6.48 1.34
C LEU A 66 4.38 7.30 2.35
N PRO A 67 5.51 6.77 2.88
CA PRO A 67 6.29 7.50 3.86
C PRO A 67 6.97 8.73 3.27
N ARG A 68 7.16 9.75 4.08
CA ARG A 68 8.05 10.87 3.77
C ARG A 68 9.49 10.42 4.00
N GLU A 69 10.36 10.76 3.06
CA GLU A 69 11.80 10.52 3.24
C GLU A 69 12.33 11.49 4.31
N PRO A 70 12.87 10.98 5.44
CA PRO A 70 13.48 11.87 6.43
C PRO A 70 14.75 12.52 5.86
N LYS A 71 15.11 13.69 6.39
CA LYS A 71 16.44 14.27 6.12
C LYS A 71 17.50 13.25 6.51
N PRO A 72 18.43 12.86 5.61
CA PRO A 72 19.52 11.95 5.96
C PRO A 72 20.32 12.48 7.15
N ALA A 73 20.58 11.60 8.11
CA ALA A 73 21.23 11.98 9.38
C ALA A 73 22.72 12.39 9.22
N ASP A 74 23.32 12.03 8.10
CA ASP A 74 24.71 12.37 7.73
C ASP A 74 24.86 13.73 7.05
N LEU A 75 23.73 14.40 6.74
CA LEU A 75 23.79 15.76 6.19
C LEU A 75 24.04 16.78 7.29
N PRO A 76 24.88 17.81 7.03
CA PRO A 76 25.09 18.93 7.95
C PRO A 76 23.75 19.57 8.37
N GLU A 77 23.67 20.08 9.61
CA GLU A 77 22.44 20.64 10.16
C GLU A 77 21.94 21.85 9.34
N ASP A 78 22.85 22.64 8.78
CA ASP A 78 22.55 23.81 7.97
C ASP A 78 22.20 23.49 6.52
N THR A 79 22.27 22.20 6.10
CA THR A 79 21.87 21.76 4.77
C THR A 79 20.37 21.90 4.58
N ILE A 80 19.95 22.68 3.59
CA ILE A 80 18.57 22.76 3.17
C ILE A 80 18.17 21.44 2.53
N TRP A 81 17.42 20.61 3.27
CA TRP A 81 16.80 19.39 2.76
C TRP A 81 15.50 19.75 2.05
N ARG A 82 15.37 19.33 0.81
CA ARG A 82 14.11 19.41 0.08
C ARG A 82 13.62 17.98 -0.15
N GLU A 83 12.46 17.68 0.40
CA GLU A 83 11.79 16.43 0.12
C GLU A 83 11.46 16.32 -1.37
N ARG A 84 11.39 15.11 -1.87
CA ARG A 84 10.91 14.88 -3.23
C ARG A 84 9.41 15.18 -3.28
N PRO A 85 8.95 15.87 -4.34
CA PRO A 85 7.53 15.98 -4.59
C PRO A 85 6.89 14.58 -4.62
N HIS A 86 5.70 14.45 -4.03
CA HIS A 86 4.92 13.24 -4.05
C HIS A 86 3.67 13.48 -4.89
N ASP A 87 3.52 12.72 -5.98
CA ASP A 87 2.30 12.69 -6.77
C ASP A 87 1.46 11.47 -6.37
N SER A 88 0.18 11.68 -6.14
CA SER A 88 -0.75 10.66 -5.71
C SER A 88 -2.01 10.63 -6.57
N ILE A 89 -2.92 9.70 -6.29
CA ILE A 89 -4.25 9.63 -6.90
C ILE A 89 -5.03 10.90 -6.52
N PRO A 90 -5.68 11.60 -7.47
CA PRO A 90 -6.33 12.88 -7.17
C PRO A 90 -7.39 12.78 -6.07
N GLY A 91 -7.43 13.77 -5.19
CA GLY A 91 -8.37 13.84 -4.08
C GLY A 91 -8.04 12.95 -2.88
N THR A 92 -6.85 12.38 -2.84
CA THR A 92 -6.38 11.50 -1.77
C THR A 92 -6.01 12.27 -0.51
N ALA A 93 -6.30 11.71 0.66
CA ALA A 93 -5.72 12.12 1.91
C ALA A 93 -4.35 11.43 2.09
N TRP A 94 -3.26 12.20 2.10
CA TRP A 94 -1.95 11.62 2.35
C TRP A 94 -1.62 11.63 3.85
N LEU A 95 -1.52 10.44 4.44
CA LEU A 95 -1.16 10.18 5.84
C LEU A 95 0.22 9.48 5.90
N PRO A 96 1.32 10.20 5.63
CA PRO A 96 2.64 9.58 5.56
C PRO A 96 3.04 8.91 6.87
N ASN A 97 3.87 7.87 6.76
CA ASN A 97 4.47 7.12 7.86
C ASN A 97 3.52 6.25 8.70
N THR A 98 2.22 6.24 8.42
CA THR A 98 1.21 5.52 9.22
C THR A 98 1.10 4.03 8.93
N GLY A 99 1.90 3.53 7.99
CA GLY A 99 1.94 2.11 7.60
C GLY A 99 3.13 1.32 8.13
N TYR A 100 3.97 1.88 8.98
CA TYR A 100 5.07 1.13 9.58
C TYR A 100 4.57 0.00 10.48
N GLU A 101 5.40 -1.03 10.70
CA GLU A 101 5.10 -2.15 11.60
C GLU A 101 4.78 -1.67 13.01
N ALA A 102 5.65 -0.84 13.56
CA ALA A 102 5.46 -0.17 14.84
C ALA A 102 5.27 1.32 14.60
N LEU A 103 4.21 1.89 15.15
CA LEU A 103 3.96 3.33 15.16
C LEU A 103 4.30 3.90 16.54
N SER A 104 4.82 5.11 16.56
CA SER A 104 4.85 5.91 17.78
C SER A 104 3.43 6.33 18.17
N PRO A 105 3.19 6.75 19.42
CA PRO A 105 1.89 7.26 19.83
C PRO A 105 1.41 8.44 18.97
N GLU A 106 2.32 9.27 18.50
CA GLU A 106 2.04 10.40 17.62
C GLU A 106 1.58 9.95 16.23
N GLU A 107 2.23 8.92 15.66
CA GLU A 107 1.86 8.35 14.36
C GLU A 107 0.51 7.60 14.45
N GLU A 108 0.25 6.89 15.54
CA GLU A 108 -1.06 6.29 15.80
C GLU A 108 -2.15 7.35 15.90
N ALA A 109 -1.93 8.40 16.70
CA ALA A 109 -2.89 9.50 16.83
C ALA A 109 -3.10 10.24 15.49
N TYR A 110 -2.05 10.35 14.67
CA TYR A 110 -2.14 10.94 13.34
C TYR A 110 -3.01 10.08 12.39
N LEU A 111 -2.81 8.77 12.37
CA LEU A 111 -3.67 7.85 11.60
C LEU A 111 -5.13 7.95 12.06
N GLU A 112 -5.38 7.86 13.37
CA GLU A 112 -6.74 7.98 13.92
C GLU A 112 -7.41 9.32 13.59
N GLY A 113 -6.66 10.41 13.71
CA GLY A 113 -7.13 11.76 13.38
C GLY A 113 -7.49 11.89 11.91
N GLY A 114 -6.61 11.38 11.02
CA GLY A 114 -6.83 11.35 9.58
C GLY A 114 -8.05 10.54 9.21
N LEU A 115 -8.20 9.34 9.78
CA LEU A 115 -9.38 8.50 9.57
C LEU A 115 -10.66 9.21 10.00
N ARG A 116 -10.68 9.82 11.18
CA ARG A 116 -11.84 10.63 11.64
C ARG A 116 -12.16 11.77 10.68
N ALA A 117 -11.14 12.43 10.15
CA ALA A 117 -11.36 13.54 9.22
C ALA A 117 -11.98 13.08 7.90
N VAL A 118 -11.46 11.99 7.29
CA VAL A 118 -11.95 11.52 5.98
C VAL A 118 -13.29 10.76 6.07
N THR A 119 -13.62 10.18 7.24
CA THR A 119 -14.86 9.41 7.45
C THR A 119 -15.93 10.21 8.22
N GLY A 120 -15.61 11.39 8.73
CA GLY A 120 -16.49 12.12 9.64
C GLY A 120 -16.67 11.42 10.98
N GLY A 121 -15.75 10.53 11.36
CA GLY A 121 -15.81 9.73 12.59
C GLY A 121 -16.72 8.50 12.51
N ASP A 122 -17.30 8.21 11.36
CA ASP A 122 -18.16 7.04 11.13
C ASP A 122 -17.31 5.82 10.69
N PRO A 123 -17.17 4.77 11.50
CA PRO A 123 -16.38 3.58 11.18
C PRO A 123 -17.02 2.70 10.09
N THR A 124 -18.22 3.03 9.63
CA THR A 124 -18.89 2.35 8.52
C THR A 124 -18.64 3.02 7.18
N ARG A 125 -18.08 4.23 7.15
CA ARG A 125 -17.71 4.90 5.91
C ARG A 125 -16.56 4.15 5.23
N PRO A 126 -16.65 3.93 3.91
CA PRO A 126 -15.63 3.18 3.19
C PRO A 126 -14.32 3.97 3.08
N VAL A 127 -13.20 3.29 3.32
CA VAL A 127 -11.86 3.84 3.22
C VAL A 127 -10.95 2.87 2.46
N LEU A 128 -10.19 3.37 1.50
CA LEU A 128 -9.26 2.59 0.69
C LEU A 128 -7.82 3.03 0.96
N PHE A 129 -6.98 2.06 1.32
CA PHE A 129 -5.57 2.27 1.56
C PHE A 129 -4.73 1.85 0.37
N PHE A 130 -3.76 2.68 0.03
CA PHE A 130 -2.76 2.38 -0.97
C PHE A 130 -1.43 3.07 -0.65
N CYS A 131 -0.39 2.73 -1.42
CA CYS A 131 0.94 3.28 -1.37
C CYS A 131 1.52 3.18 -2.80
N LYS A 132 2.62 2.45 -2.97
CA LYS A 132 3.16 2.02 -4.27
C LYS A 132 2.89 0.54 -4.49
N THR A 133 3.17 0.04 -5.69
CA THR A 133 3.15 -1.40 -5.97
C THR A 133 4.08 -2.14 -5.01
N ASP A 134 3.65 -3.31 -4.55
CA ASP A 134 4.40 -4.16 -3.62
C ASP A 134 4.84 -3.44 -2.34
N CYS A 135 3.96 -2.61 -1.78
CA CYS A 135 4.22 -1.83 -0.58
C CYS A 135 3.44 -2.34 0.63
N TRP A 136 4.15 -2.93 1.57
CA TRP A 136 3.56 -3.46 2.81
C TRP A 136 2.97 -2.39 3.74
N MET A 137 3.33 -1.13 3.57
CA MET A 137 2.82 -0.07 4.43
C MET A 137 1.32 0.13 4.26
N SER A 138 0.79 0.07 3.03
CA SER A 138 -0.65 0.17 2.80
C SER A 138 -1.41 -1.03 3.36
N TRP A 139 -0.82 -2.24 3.28
CA TRP A 139 -1.37 -3.44 3.90
C TRP A 139 -1.44 -3.30 5.43
N ASN A 140 -0.35 -2.84 6.06
CA ASN A 140 -0.28 -2.62 7.50
C ASN A 140 -1.29 -1.57 7.98
N ALA A 141 -1.39 -0.44 7.26
CA ALA A 141 -2.34 0.63 7.59
C ALA A 141 -3.80 0.15 7.50
N ALA A 142 -4.13 -0.58 6.43
CA ALA A 142 -5.46 -1.18 6.28
C ALA A 142 -5.76 -2.18 7.41
N LYS A 143 -4.81 -3.06 7.75
CA LYS A 143 -4.96 -4.02 8.87
C LYS A 143 -5.15 -3.30 10.21
N ARG A 144 -4.39 -2.26 10.48
CA ARG A 144 -4.51 -1.46 11.70
C ARG A 144 -5.86 -0.78 11.79
N THR A 145 -6.36 -0.25 10.68
CA THR A 145 -7.67 0.39 10.57
C THR A 145 -8.82 -0.60 10.87
N LEU A 146 -8.72 -1.85 10.42
CA LEU A 146 -9.64 -2.92 10.84
C LEU A 146 -9.59 -3.14 12.35
N GLY A 147 -8.38 -3.15 12.95
CA GLY A 147 -8.18 -3.26 14.40
C GLY A 147 -8.79 -2.09 15.19
N MET A 148 -8.89 -0.91 14.59
CA MET A 148 -9.57 0.27 15.16
C MET A 148 -11.11 0.21 15.05
N GLY A 149 -11.68 -0.86 14.45
CA GLY A 149 -13.11 -1.08 14.35
C GLY A 149 -13.77 -0.57 13.08
N TYR A 150 -13.02 -0.07 12.12
CA TYR A 150 -13.56 0.24 10.79
C TYR A 150 -13.96 -1.04 10.07
N ARG A 151 -15.08 -1.01 9.33
CA ARG A 151 -15.70 -2.21 8.76
C ARG A 151 -15.68 -2.27 7.25
N ASN A 152 -15.59 -1.14 6.58
CA ASN A 152 -15.56 -1.03 5.12
C ASN A 152 -14.16 -0.56 4.69
N VAL A 153 -13.17 -1.44 4.87
CA VAL A 153 -11.78 -1.19 4.53
C VAL A 153 -11.45 -1.87 3.22
N PHE A 154 -10.92 -1.10 2.29
CA PHE A 154 -10.40 -1.55 1.01
C PHE A 154 -8.88 -1.44 0.99
N TRP A 155 -8.25 -2.31 0.25
CA TRP A 155 -6.81 -2.29 0.02
C TRP A 155 -6.50 -2.42 -1.46
N PHE A 156 -5.68 -1.50 -1.99
CA PHE A 156 -5.28 -1.42 -3.38
C PHE A 156 -3.77 -1.66 -3.51
N PRO A 157 -3.32 -2.92 -3.79
CA PRO A 157 -1.91 -3.32 -3.78
C PRO A 157 -1.08 -2.71 -4.91
N GLU A 158 -1.65 -2.42 -6.08
CA GLU A 158 -0.94 -1.77 -7.19
C GLU A 158 -0.62 -0.30 -6.90
N GLY A 159 -1.39 0.35 -6.05
CA GLY A 159 -1.14 1.68 -5.56
C GLY A 159 -1.00 2.76 -6.63
N ALA A 160 -0.33 3.86 -6.26
CA ALA A 160 -0.12 4.99 -7.17
C ALA A 160 0.70 4.62 -8.42
N ASP A 161 1.61 3.66 -8.32
CA ASP A 161 2.41 3.22 -9.47
C ASP A 161 1.54 2.48 -10.50
N GLY A 162 0.65 1.58 -10.04
CA GLY A 162 -0.30 0.90 -10.92
C GLY A 162 -1.28 1.88 -11.57
N TRP A 163 -1.77 2.85 -10.80
CA TRP A 163 -2.65 3.91 -11.27
C TRP A 163 -2.00 4.74 -12.38
N ALA A 164 -0.79 5.28 -12.13
CA ALA A 164 -0.05 6.07 -13.11
C ALA A 164 0.38 5.22 -14.33
N GLY A 165 0.78 3.97 -14.10
CA GLY A 165 1.16 3.02 -15.15
C GLY A 165 0.04 2.70 -16.13
N ALA A 166 -1.22 2.78 -15.69
CA ALA A 166 -2.41 2.65 -16.54
C ALA A 166 -2.73 3.94 -17.31
N GLY A 167 -1.97 5.00 -17.13
CA GLY A 167 -2.18 6.30 -17.77
C GLY A 167 -3.23 7.17 -17.09
N TYR A 168 -3.64 6.83 -15.86
CA TYR A 168 -4.53 7.69 -15.08
C TYR A 168 -3.76 8.88 -14.49
N GLY A 169 -4.42 10.04 -14.44
CA GLY A 169 -3.79 11.26 -13.93
C GLY A 169 -3.44 11.16 -12.43
N THR A 170 -2.36 11.81 -12.07
CA THR A 170 -1.96 12.03 -10.67
C THR A 170 -1.87 13.52 -10.40
N GLU A 171 -1.85 13.92 -9.12
CA GLU A 171 -1.65 15.30 -8.70
C GLU A 171 -0.67 15.38 -7.52
N PRO A 172 0.02 16.52 -7.34
CA PRO A 172 0.86 16.72 -6.16
C PRO A 172 0.04 16.58 -4.88
N ALA A 173 0.55 15.76 -3.96
CA ALA A 173 -0.05 15.54 -2.65
C ALA A 173 0.78 16.21 -1.55
N GLU A 174 0.07 16.78 -0.58
CA GLU A 174 0.67 17.31 0.65
C GLU A 174 0.18 16.48 1.84
N PRO A 175 1.02 16.28 2.87
CA PRO A 175 0.58 15.60 4.08
C PRO A 175 -0.64 16.27 4.68
N MET A 176 -1.62 15.46 5.07
CA MET A 176 -2.83 15.96 5.71
C MET A 176 -2.49 16.69 7.02
N VAL A 177 -2.92 17.93 7.14
CA VAL A 177 -2.79 18.70 8.38
C VAL A 177 -4.05 18.46 9.21
N LEU A 178 -3.87 17.94 10.42
CA LEU A 178 -4.98 17.76 11.36
C LEU A 178 -5.12 19.01 12.23
N PRO A 179 -6.35 19.37 12.61
CA PRO A 179 -6.64 20.52 13.44
C PRO A 179 -6.09 20.40 14.88
#